data_ea40fd899a7191fd3242f5120d666ae3
#
_entry.id   ea40fd899a7191fd3242f5120d666ae3
#
_cell.length_a   1.000
_cell.length_b   1.000
_cell.length_c   1.000
_cell.angle_alpha   90.00
_cell.angle_beta   90.00
_cell.angle_gamma   90.00
#
_symmetry.space_group_name_H-M   'P 1'
#
loop_
_entity.id
_entity.type
_entity.pdbx_description
1 polymer ?
#
loop_
_entity_poly.entity_id
_entity_poly.type
_entity_poly.pdbx_seq_one_letter_code
_entity_poly.pdbx_strand_id
1 'polypeptide(L)'
;MKTLLFAILPLVSLYFILLVEDGRADPYYRKFTTPKQKALILGNSKAGQGIMPSILNNSLKQIYDLKIYNYSFTLFGSPYGPLYLESVKKKLEEGIKGSYFIITVDSWSISGPIENPNNISIFEENKLFLADVKLVDIDPNPFYFASHYNKSFYEILIQKIKPGKTKLHDDGWWETEDYLDSATILSRKNNMVRFYNDYNERHSFSEVRFNYLREIILLLKERGDVFLIRMPLSDEILEIENEAIQEFNKLLDGLASETGVQYKDFNENKTSFFFEDGLHLDTKSSIFFSNDLAKWISDFKSETDYKFN
;
A
#
# COMPACT_ATOMS: atom_id res chain seq x y z
N MET A 1 26.12 22.93 -33.69
CA MET A 1 25.92 23.67 -32.43
C MET A 1 24.47 24.14 -32.22
N LYS A 2 23.83 24.88 -33.15
CA LYS A 2 22.44 25.34 -33.03
C LYS A 2 21.42 24.21 -32.92
N THR A 3 21.59 23.11 -33.66
CA THR A 3 20.71 21.92 -33.63
C THR A 3 20.80 21.17 -32.29
N LEU A 4 21.98 21.12 -31.68
CA LEU A 4 22.18 20.51 -30.36
C LEU A 4 21.49 21.33 -29.25
N LEU A 5 21.60 22.66 -29.31
CA LEU A 5 20.90 23.57 -28.39
C LEU A 5 19.39 23.44 -28.51
N PHE A 6 18.88 23.26 -29.73
CA PHE A 6 17.44 23.07 -29.96
C PHE A 6 16.92 21.75 -29.40
N ALA A 7 17.74 20.69 -29.41
CA ALA A 7 17.37 19.40 -28.82
C ALA A 7 17.47 19.36 -27.27
N ILE A 8 18.37 20.16 -26.70
CA ILE A 8 18.57 20.22 -25.24
C ILE A 8 17.39 20.93 -24.55
N LEU A 9 16.84 21.98 -25.17
CA LEU A 9 15.76 22.77 -24.52
C LEU A 9 14.53 21.95 -24.15
N PRO A 10 13.95 21.07 -24.99
CA PRO A 10 12.84 20.20 -24.61
C PRO A 10 13.19 19.22 -23.48
N LEU A 11 14.42 18.67 -23.49
CA LEU A 11 14.87 17.73 -22.44
C LEU A 11 15.01 18.43 -21.09
N VAL A 12 15.57 19.64 -21.08
CA VAL A 12 15.67 20.47 -19.86
C VAL A 12 14.27 20.87 -19.37
N SER A 13 13.37 21.27 -20.27
CA SER A 13 12.00 21.60 -19.92
C SER A 13 11.26 20.39 -19.33
N LEU A 14 11.41 19.21 -19.94
CA LEU A 14 10.85 17.97 -19.42
C LEU A 14 11.41 17.66 -18.03
N TYR A 15 12.70 17.77 -17.82
CA TYR A 15 13.32 17.54 -16.52
C TYR A 15 12.73 18.45 -15.42
N PHE A 16 12.54 19.75 -15.73
CA PHE A 16 11.89 20.68 -14.79
C PHE A 16 10.42 20.33 -14.53
N ILE A 17 9.67 19.83 -15.52
CA ILE A 17 8.31 19.36 -15.32
C ILE A 17 8.30 18.17 -14.38
N LEU A 18 9.22 17.22 -14.53
CA LEU A 18 9.33 16.06 -13.66
C LEU A 18 9.69 16.41 -12.21
N LEU A 19 10.54 17.43 -12.02
CA LEU A 19 10.89 17.93 -10.67
C LEU A 19 9.68 18.49 -9.89
N VAL A 20 8.64 18.94 -10.59
CA VAL A 20 7.46 19.50 -9.93
C VAL A 20 6.33 18.49 -9.73
N GLU A 21 6.49 17.24 -10.20
CA GLU A 21 5.55 16.16 -9.91
C GLU A 21 5.62 15.80 -8.41
N ASP A 22 4.50 15.89 -7.73
CA ASP A 22 4.38 15.66 -6.28
C ASP A 22 3.36 14.58 -5.91
N GLY A 23 3.02 13.70 -6.85
CA GLY A 23 2.07 12.61 -6.68
C GLY A 23 0.61 12.99 -6.92
N ARG A 24 0.32 14.23 -7.33
CA ARG A 24 -1.05 14.65 -7.67
C ARG A 24 -1.48 14.14 -9.04
N ALA A 25 -0.58 14.15 -10.01
CA ALA A 25 -0.87 13.62 -11.34
C ALA A 25 -0.72 12.09 -11.39
N ASP A 26 0.27 11.55 -10.69
CA ASP A 26 0.48 10.11 -10.51
C ASP A 26 0.89 9.80 -9.05
N PRO A 27 -0.05 9.33 -8.20
CA PRO A 27 0.26 9.03 -6.80
C PRO A 27 1.25 7.86 -6.63
N TYR A 28 1.38 7.00 -7.63
CA TYR A 28 2.31 5.86 -7.57
C TYR A 28 3.74 6.28 -7.83
N TYR A 29 3.95 7.27 -8.70
CA TYR A 29 5.27 7.79 -9.04
C TYR A 29 6.07 8.16 -7.78
N ARG A 30 5.54 9.05 -6.95
CA ARG A 30 6.24 9.49 -5.73
C ARG A 30 6.47 8.35 -4.76
N LYS A 31 5.51 7.48 -4.53
CA LYS A 31 5.68 6.31 -3.67
C LYS A 31 6.82 5.41 -4.15
N PHE A 32 6.85 5.16 -5.46
CA PHE A 32 7.83 4.27 -6.08
C PHE A 32 9.23 4.88 -6.14
N THR A 33 9.35 6.18 -6.42
CA THR A 33 10.62 6.86 -6.69
C THR A 33 11.25 7.55 -5.48
N THR A 34 10.51 7.85 -4.41
CA THR A 34 11.07 8.44 -3.18
C THR A 34 12.28 7.66 -2.65
N PRO A 35 13.21 8.33 -1.91
CA PRO A 35 14.36 7.68 -1.30
C PRO A 35 14.02 6.47 -0.43
N LYS A 36 15.03 5.66 -0.15
CA LYS A 36 14.94 4.52 0.77
C LYS A 36 14.38 4.93 2.13
N GLN A 37 13.69 3.99 2.77
CA GLN A 37 12.96 4.22 4.01
C GLN A 37 13.40 3.26 5.11
N LYS A 38 13.22 3.66 6.37
CA LYS A 38 13.57 2.85 7.54
C LYS A 38 12.45 1.92 7.97
N ALA A 39 11.20 2.33 7.79
CA ALA A 39 10.01 1.58 8.17
C ALA A 39 8.95 1.74 7.09
N LEU A 40 8.16 0.68 6.84
CA LEU A 40 7.20 0.65 5.75
C LEU A 40 5.83 0.13 6.22
N ILE A 41 4.77 0.75 5.68
CA ILE A 41 3.45 0.17 5.62
C ILE A 41 3.32 -0.46 4.23
N LEU A 42 3.00 -1.75 4.19
CA LEU A 42 2.82 -2.53 2.96
C LEU A 42 1.37 -2.96 2.80
N GLY A 43 0.90 -3.03 1.57
CA GLY A 43 -0.44 -3.44 1.25
C GLY A 43 -0.97 -2.79 -0.02
N ASN A 44 -2.29 -2.79 -0.19
CA ASN A 44 -2.97 -2.17 -1.32
C ASN A 44 -3.59 -0.80 -0.97
N SER A 45 -4.56 -0.34 -1.77
CA SER A 45 -5.19 0.98 -1.61
C SER A 45 -5.89 1.17 -0.26
N LYS A 46 -6.38 0.09 0.38
CA LYS A 46 -6.95 0.18 1.73
C LYS A 46 -5.93 0.74 2.73
N ALA A 47 -4.72 0.18 2.72
CA ALA A 47 -3.62 0.67 3.53
C ALA A 47 -3.14 2.05 3.06
N GLY A 48 -3.07 2.25 1.73
CA GLY A 48 -2.64 3.51 1.13
C GLY A 48 -3.46 4.72 1.57
N GLN A 49 -4.77 4.53 1.72
CA GLN A 49 -5.73 5.57 2.11
C GLN A 49 -6.07 5.51 3.61
N GLY A 50 -6.16 4.32 4.19
CA GLY A 50 -6.70 4.11 5.54
C GLY A 50 -5.67 4.20 6.67
N ILE A 51 -4.36 4.13 6.41
CA ILE A 51 -3.33 4.21 7.45
C ILE A 51 -2.51 5.48 7.28
N MET A 52 -2.58 6.34 8.28
CA MET A 52 -1.90 7.64 8.31
C MET A 52 -0.56 7.54 9.05
N PRO A 53 0.59 7.57 8.35
CA PRO A 53 1.91 7.47 8.99
C PRO A 53 2.18 8.59 10.00
N SER A 54 1.66 9.79 9.75
CA SER A 54 1.80 10.93 10.67
C SER A 54 1.25 10.65 12.07
N ILE A 55 0.12 9.93 12.18
CA ILE A 55 -0.48 9.52 13.45
C ILE A 55 0.39 8.47 14.13
N LEU A 56 0.81 7.43 13.40
CA LEU A 56 1.69 6.38 13.92
C LEU A 56 3.01 6.96 14.42
N ASN A 57 3.65 7.83 13.61
CA ASN A 57 4.90 8.50 13.95
C ASN A 57 4.79 9.34 15.24
N ASN A 58 3.66 9.99 15.47
CA ASN A 58 3.42 10.77 16.68
C ASN A 58 3.16 9.89 17.91
N SER A 59 2.33 8.84 17.74
CA SER A 59 1.90 7.99 18.84
C SER A 59 2.98 7.01 19.29
N LEU A 60 3.81 6.54 18.36
CA LEU A 60 4.83 5.51 18.61
C LEU A 60 6.25 6.06 18.78
N LYS A 61 6.45 7.38 18.76
CA LYS A 61 7.77 8.04 18.82
C LYS A 61 8.62 7.69 20.05
N GLN A 62 7.99 7.27 21.15
CA GLN A 62 8.70 6.87 22.37
C GLN A 62 9.19 5.41 22.28
N ILE A 63 8.61 4.62 21.38
CA ILE A 63 8.93 3.21 21.18
C ILE A 63 9.90 3.05 19.99
N TYR A 64 9.62 3.79 18.89
CA TYR A 64 10.40 3.75 17.66
C TYR A 64 10.87 5.17 17.29
N ASP A 65 12.16 5.44 17.41
CA ASP A 65 12.78 6.72 17.01
C ASP A 65 13.06 6.76 15.51
N LEU A 66 12.01 6.55 14.72
CA LEU A 66 12.07 6.57 13.26
C LEU A 66 10.68 6.86 12.66
N LYS A 67 10.66 7.24 11.38
CA LYS A 67 9.41 7.52 10.67
C LYS A 67 9.05 6.35 9.78
N ILE A 68 7.77 5.93 9.84
CA ILE A 68 7.20 4.95 8.92
C ILE A 68 6.68 5.65 7.66
N TYR A 69 6.84 5.01 6.52
CA TYR A 69 6.39 5.47 5.22
C TYR A 69 5.33 4.52 4.63
N ASN A 70 4.27 5.07 4.06
CA ASN A 70 3.22 4.25 3.44
C ASN A 70 3.58 3.88 2.00
N TYR A 71 4.13 2.66 1.82
CA TYR A 71 4.54 2.07 0.55
C TYR A 71 3.49 1.08 0.01
N SER A 72 2.22 1.44 0.15
CA SER A 72 1.09 0.67 -0.37
C SER A 72 0.58 1.28 -1.67
N PHE A 73 0.13 0.46 -2.62
CA PHE A 73 -0.34 0.94 -3.92
C PHE A 73 -1.81 0.57 -4.16
N THR A 74 -2.08 -0.35 -5.09
CA THR A 74 -3.42 -0.88 -5.37
C THR A 74 -3.39 -2.40 -5.34
N LEU A 75 -4.55 -3.04 -5.43
CA LEU A 75 -4.64 -4.49 -5.53
C LEU A 75 -3.74 -5.06 -6.63
N PHE A 76 -3.71 -4.43 -7.80
CA PHE A 76 -2.85 -4.87 -8.91
C PHE A 76 -1.43 -4.30 -8.85
N GLY A 77 -1.23 -3.19 -8.15
CA GLY A 77 0.06 -2.49 -8.05
C GLY A 77 0.98 -3.01 -6.94
N SER A 78 0.45 -3.73 -5.95
CA SER A 78 1.22 -4.28 -4.82
C SER A 78 0.69 -5.62 -4.31
N PRO A 79 0.30 -6.55 -5.19
CA PRO A 79 -0.04 -7.90 -4.74
C PRO A 79 1.23 -8.58 -4.21
N TYR A 80 1.08 -9.48 -3.25
CA TYR A 80 2.24 -10.20 -2.71
C TYR A 80 2.80 -11.15 -3.79
N GLY A 81 4.02 -10.85 -4.23
CA GLY A 81 4.68 -11.55 -5.34
C GLY A 81 6.16 -11.18 -5.46
N PRO A 82 6.88 -11.79 -6.41
CA PRO A 82 8.32 -11.60 -6.56
C PRO A 82 8.71 -10.14 -6.81
N LEU A 83 7.94 -9.41 -7.62
CA LEU A 83 8.24 -8.02 -7.95
C LEU A 83 8.03 -7.10 -6.74
N TYR A 84 6.97 -7.34 -5.94
CA TYR A 84 6.76 -6.55 -4.73
C TYR A 84 7.83 -6.82 -3.68
N LEU A 85 8.24 -8.08 -3.49
CA LEU A 85 9.38 -8.44 -2.62
C LEU A 85 10.66 -7.69 -3.04
N GLU A 86 11.02 -7.72 -4.32
CA GLU A 86 12.22 -7.02 -4.81
C GLU A 86 12.10 -5.50 -4.69
N SER A 87 10.91 -4.95 -4.90
CA SER A 87 10.61 -3.52 -4.71
C SER A 87 10.79 -3.12 -3.24
N VAL A 88 10.28 -3.93 -2.29
CA VAL A 88 10.44 -3.71 -0.85
C VAL A 88 11.92 -3.78 -0.45
N LYS A 89 12.67 -4.78 -0.92
CA LYS A 89 14.12 -4.87 -0.68
C LYS A 89 14.87 -3.60 -1.09
N LYS A 90 14.54 -3.05 -2.26
CA LYS A 90 15.18 -1.84 -2.76
C LYS A 90 14.74 -0.57 -2.03
N LYS A 91 13.48 -0.52 -1.57
CA LYS A 91 12.93 0.63 -0.83
C LYS A 91 13.50 0.74 0.59
N LEU A 92 13.99 -0.34 1.17
CA LEU A 92 14.56 -0.34 2.52
C LEU A 92 15.99 0.19 2.53
N GLU A 93 16.33 0.99 3.54
CA GLU A 93 17.70 1.35 3.86
C GLU A 93 18.49 0.08 4.28
N GLU A 94 19.78 0.04 3.97
CA GLU A 94 20.64 -1.09 4.31
C GLU A 94 21.02 -1.05 5.80
N GLY A 95 21.15 -2.23 6.40
CA GLY A 95 21.64 -2.35 7.78
C GLY A 95 20.69 -1.90 8.89
N ILE A 96 19.45 -1.55 8.58
CA ILE A 96 18.44 -1.13 9.56
C ILE A 96 18.19 -2.23 10.58
N LYS A 97 18.09 -1.82 11.86
CA LYS A 97 17.66 -2.62 13.01
C LYS A 97 16.74 -1.77 13.89
N GLY A 98 15.93 -2.43 14.72
CA GLY A 98 15.02 -1.76 15.64
C GLY A 98 13.90 -0.98 14.97
N SER A 99 13.56 -1.38 13.74
CA SER A 99 12.47 -0.80 12.96
C SER A 99 11.12 -1.45 13.30
N TYR A 100 10.06 -0.96 12.68
CA TYR A 100 8.76 -1.62 12.69
C TYR A 100 8.10 -1.54 11.30
N PHE A 101 7.29 -2.53 11.00
CA PHE A 101 6.64 -2.70 9.72
C PHE A 101 5.19 -3.11 9.91
N ILE A 102 4.30 -2.57 9.10
CA ILE A 102 2.89 -2.95 9.07
C ILE A 102 2.60 -3.57 7.72
N ILE A 103 2.04 -4.77 7.72
CA ILE A 103 1.66 -5.51 6.51
C ILE A 103 0.15 -5.72 6.56
N THR A 104 -0.57 -5.14 5.60
CA THR A 104 -2.02 -5.37 5.48
C THR A 104 -2.28 -6.49 4.49
N VAL A 105 -3.06 -7.47 4.88
CA VAL A 105 -3.40 -8.61 4.02
C VAL A 105 -4.90 -8.72 3.87
N ASP A 106 -5.34 -9.02 2.67
CA ASP A 106 -6.68 -9.46 2.33
C ASP A 106 -6.62 -10.68 1.40
N SER A 107 -7.73 -11.38 1.22
CA SER A 107 -7.78 -12.57 0.40
C SER A 107 -7.36 -12.32 -1.05
N TRP A 108 -7.66 -11.13 -1.56
CA TRP A 108 -7.37 -10.76 -2.95
C TRP A 108 -5.90 -10.49 -3.22
N SER A 109 -5.18 -9.94 -2.23
CA SER A 109 -3.73 -9.65 -2.35
C SER A 109 -2.84 -10.90 -2.42
N ILE A 110 -3.41 -12.07 -2.06
CA ILE A 110 -2.77 -13.40 -2.15
C ILE A 110 -3.49 -14.34 -3.11
N SER A 111 -4.32 -13.81 -4.01
CA SER A 111 -4.99 -14.56 -5.06
C SER A 111 -4.34 -14.33 -6.42
N GLY A 112 -4.39 -15.33 -7.30
CA GLY A 112 -3.93 -15.28 -8.67
C GLY A 112 -5.01 -15.73 -9.66
N PRO A 113 -4.80 -15.54 -10.99
CA PRO A 113 -5.77 -15.95 -12.00
C PRO A 113 -6.21 -17.42 -11.86
N ILE A 114 -7.51 -17.68 -11.92
CA ILE A 114 -8.10 -19.00 -11.60
C ILE A 114 -7.56 -20.13 -12.49
N GLU A 115 -7.18 -19.83 -13.74
CA GLU A 115 -6.64 -20.83 -14.67
C GLU A 115 -5.31 -21.42 -14.17
N ASN A 116 -4.48 -20.61 -13.52
CA ASN A 116 -3.24 -21.04 -12.90
C ASN A 116 -2.76 -20.02 -11.85
N PRO A 117 -3.28 -20.04 -10.62
CA PRO A 117 -3.04 -19.02 -9.61
C PRO A 117 -1.58 -18.94 -9.12
N ASN A 118 -0.78 -19.96 -9.45
CA ASN A 118 0.62 -20.05 -9.05
C ASN A 118 1.61 -19.72 -10.19
N ASN A 119 1.13 -19.35 -11.36
CA ASN A 119 1.99 -19.04 -12.50
C ASN A 119 2.42 -17.56 -12.48
N ILE A 120 3.62 -17.30 -12.00
CA ILE A 120 4.21 -15.95 -11.91
C ILE A 120 4.22 -15.22 -13.27
N SER A 121 4.35 -15.95 -14.40
CA SER A 121 4.49 -15.30 -15.71
C SER A 121 3.21 -14.61 -16.20
N ILE A 122 2.04 -14.97 -15.65
CA ILE A 122 0.76 -14.35 -16.01
C ILE A 122 0.27 -13.32 -14.98
N PHE A 123 1.02 -13.05 -13.93
CA PHE A 123 0.66 -12.07 -12.92
C PHE A 123 0.56 -10.66 -13.53
N GLU A 124 -0.49 -9.93 -13.14
CA GLU A 124 -0.81 -8.64 -13.74
C GLU A 124 0.24 -7.57 -13.49
N GLU A 125 0.90 -7.60 -12.33
CA GLU A 125 1.98 -6.68 -11.97
C GLU A 125 3.18 -6.73 -12.91
N ASN A 126 3.34 -7.80 -13.68
CA ASN A 126 4.39 -7.90 -14.71
C ASN A 126 4.24 -6.86 -15.84
N LYS A 127 3.05 -6.26 -15.98
CA LYS A 127 2.71 -5.25 -16.99
C LYS A 127 2.62 -3.84 -16.42
N LEU A 128 2.83 -3.68 -15.10
CA LEU A 128 2.71 -2.42 -14.39
C LEU A 128 4.08 -1.85 -14.01
N PHE A 129 4.09 -0.66 -13.38
CA PHE A 129 5.33 0.00 -12.95
C PHE A 129 6.20 -0.88 -12.03
N LEU A 130 5.59 -1.79 -11.30
CA LEU A 130 6.29 -2.71 -10.40
C LEU A 130 7.25 -3.66 -11.15
N ALA A 131 7.02 -3.93 -12.45
CA ALA A 131 7.94 -4.72 -13.27
C ALA A 131 9.31 -4.05 -13.45
N ASP A 132 9.37 -2.73 -13.36
CA ASP A 132 10.60 -1.97 -13.46
C ASP A 132 11.25 -1.69 -12.10
N VAL A 133 11.42 -2.71 -11.28
CA VAL A 133 12.02 -2.63 -9.92
C VAL A 133 13.33 -1.86 -9.87
N LYS A 134 14.10 -1.84 -10.99
CA LYS A 134 15.34 -1.06 -11.11
C LYS A 134 15.15 0.45 -10.98
N LEU A 135 13.91 0.95 -11.17
CA LEU A 135 13.56 2.37 -11.10
C LEU A 135 13.11 2.80 -9.69
N VAL A 136 13.01 1.88 -8.74
CA VAL A 136 12.73 2.20 -7.34
C VAL A 136 13.83 3.11 -6.79
N ASP A 137 13.45 4.13 -6.00
CA ASP A 137 14.40 5.03 -5.32
C ASP A 137 15.17 5.97 -6.28
N ILE A 138 14.62 6.26 -7.45
CA ILE A 138 15.21 7.20 -8.41
C ILE A 138 14.22 8.35 -8.62
N ASP A 139 14.58 9.57 -8.21
CA ASP A 139 13.77 10.78 -8.36
C ASP A 139 14.66 12.00 -8.73
N PRO A 140 14.39 12.75 -9.80
CA PRO A 140 13.36 12.53 -10.81
C PRO A 140 13.66 11.34 -11.71
N ASN A 141 12.60 10.67 -12.18
CA ASN A 141 12.73 9.44 -12.96
C ASN A 141 12.06 9.57 -14.34
N PRO A 142 12.79 10.04 -15.38
CA PRO A 142 12.24 10.17 -16.72
C PRO A 142 11.87 8.82 -17.36
N PHE A 143 12.51 7.72 -16.95
CA PHE A 143 12.20 6.39 -17.48
C PHE A 143 10.85 5.88 -16.96
N TYR A 144 10.53 6.14 -15.70
CA TYR A 144 9.20 5.84 -15.17
C TYR A 144 8.10 6.56 -15.98
N PHE A 145 8.27 7.86 -16.24
CA PHE A 145 7.30 8.62 -17.03
C PHE A 145 7.19 8.13 -18.47
N ALA A 146 8.31 7.78 -19.10
CA ALA A 146 8.28 7.25 -20.46
C ALA A 146 7.57 5.89 -20.58
N SER A 147 7.62 5.05 -19.53
CA SER A 147 7.12 3.68 -19.57
C SER A 147 5.75 3.50 -18.92
N HIS A 148 5.43 4.28 -17.90
CA HIS A 148 4.26 4.02 -17.03
C HIS A 148 3.29 5.19 -16.91
N TYR A 149 3.72 6.43 -17.19
CA TYR A 149 2.85 7.58 -17.15
C TYR A 149 2.06 7.71 -18.46
N ASN A 150 0.76 7.50 -18.39
CA ASN A 150 -0.11 7.47 -19.57
C ASN A 150 -0.98 8.73 -19.75
N LYS A 151 -0.69 9.79 -18.98
CA LYS A 151 -1.35 11.08 -19.09
C LYS A 151 -0.46 12.11 -19.80
N SER A 152 -1.01 13.29 -20.08
CA SER A 152 -0.25 14.41 -20.60
C SER A 152 0.69 15.02 -19.55
N PHE A 153 1.91 15.38 -19.90
CA PHE A 153 2.80 16.15 -19.01
C PHE A 153 2.21 17.52 -18.60
N TYR A 154 1.28 18.03 -19.37
CA TYR A 154 0.50 19.22 -19.01
C TYR A 154 -0.33 18.99 -17.72
N GLU A 155 -0.80 17.79 -17.46
CA GLU A 155 -1.49 17.42 -16.21
C GLU A 155 -0.65 17.76 -14.98
N ILE A 156 0.64 17.48 -15.01
CA ILE A 156 1.57 17.78 -13.90
C ILE A 156 1.54 19.28 -13.58
N LEU A 157 1.57 20.13 -14.61
CA LEU A 157 1.53 21.58 -14.42
C LEU A 157 0.16 22.08 -13.99
N ILE A 158 -0.92 21.54 -14.56
CA ILE A 158 -2.29 21.92 -14.21
C ILE A 158 -2.62 21.57 -12.77
N GLN A 159 -2.17 20.41 -12.28
CA GLN A 159 -2.39 20.00 -10.88
C GLN A 159 -1.73 20.94 -9.86
N LYS A 160 -0.72 21.71 -10.26
CA LYS A 160 -0.14 22.77 -9.41
C LYS A 160 -1.03 24.01 -9.33
N ILE A 161 -1.73 24.36 -10.40
CA ILE A 161 -2.57 25.56 -10.50
C ILE A 161 -3.98 25.26 -10.01
N LYS A 162 -4.50 24.09 -10.37
CA LYS A 162 -5.83 23.60 -10.00
C LYS A 162 -5.68 22.20 -9.42
N PRO A 163 -5.29 22.08 -8.15
CA PRO A 163 -5.10 20.78 -7.53
C PRO A 163 -6.40 19.99 -7.55
N GLY A 164 -6.30 18.71 -7.86
CA GLY A 164 -7.38 17.73 -7.72
C GLY A 164 -7.77 17.56 -6.24
N LYS A 165 -8.81 16.76 -6.04
CA LYS A 165 -9.36 16.50 -4.71
C LYS A 165 -8.56 15.46 -3.91
N THR A 166 -7.73 14.70 -4.60
CA THR A 166 -6.83 13.72 -3.98
C THR A 166 -5.45 14.31 -3.77
N LYS A 167 -4.78 13.90 -2.70
CA LYS A 167 -3.45 14.37 -2.36
C LYS A 167 -2.59 13.21 -1.84
N LEU A 168 -1.38 13.09 -2.39
CA LEU A 168 -0.36 12.25 -1.79
C LEU A 168 0.47 13.10 -0.81
N HIS A 169 0.54 12.68 0.45
CA HIS A 169 1.37 13.31 1.48
C HIS A 169 2.82 12.82 1.39
N ASP A 170 3.75 13.59 1.94
CA ASP A 170 5.18 13.27 1.91
C ASP A 170 5.53 11.96 2.65
N ASP A 171 4.67 11.50 3.55
CA ASP A 171 4.79 10.23 4.27
C ASP A 171 4.13 9.04 3.53
N GLY A 172 3.63 9.27 2.31
CA GLY A 172 3.02 8.27 1.46
C GLY A 172 1.53 8.03 1.72
N TRP A 173 0.90 8.73 2.66
CA TRP A 173 -0.55 8.64 2.82
C TRP A 173 -1.27 9.26 1.61
N TRP A 174 -2.24 8.52 1.07
CA TRP A 174 -3.04 8.95 -0.08
C TRP A 174 -4.42 9.41 0.38
N GLU A 175 -4.54 10.72 0.63
CA GLU A 175 -5.79 11.38 0.98
C GLU A 175 -6.73 11.43 -0.23
N THR A 176 -7.97 11.01 -0.04
CA THR A 176 -9.04 11.06 -1.04
C THR A 176 -10.08 12.12 -0.69
N GLU A 177 -11.05 12.34 -1.56
CA GLU A 177 -12.07 13.38 -1.36
C GLU A 177 -13.05 13.00 -0.23
N ASP A 178 -13.16 13.86 0.79
CA ASP A 178 -13.90 13.61 2.02
C ASP A 178 -15.42 13.83 1.98
N TYR A 179 -15.93 14.52 0.99
CA TYR A 179 -17.34 14.95 1.00
C TYR A 179 -18.11 14.32 -0.16
N LEU A 180 -18.50 13.07 0.05
CA LEU A 180 -19.37 12.35 -0.86
C LEU A 180 -20.81 12.37 -0.33
N ASP A 181 -21.78 12.64 -1.19
CA ASP A 181 -23.17 12.44 -0.84
C ASP A 181 -23.53 10.93 -0.76
N SER A 182 -24.59 10.62 -0.01
CA SER A 182 -24.99 9.22 0.24
C SER A 182 -25.29 8.43 -1.04
N ALA A 183 -25.79 9.08 -2.10
CA ALA A 183 -26.07 8.41 -3.35
C ALA A 183 -24.77 8.03 -4.09
N THR A 184 -23.76 8.90 -4.05
CA THR A 184 -22.44 8.63 -4.60
C THR A 184 -21.74 7.50 -3.83
N ILE A 185 -21.78 7.51 -2.48
CA ILE A 185 -21.23 6.43 -1.66
C ILE A 185 -21.88 5.10 -1.99
N LEU A 186 -23.23 5.06 -2.07
CA LEU A 186 -23.96 3.84 -2.41
C LEU A 186 -23.61 3.34 -3.82
N SER A 187 -23.50 4.24 -4.79
CA SER A 187 -23.11 3.89 -6.16
C SER A 187 -21.68 3.31 -6.21
N ARG A 188 -20.73 3.93 -5.50
CA ARG A 188 -19.36 3.43 -5.39
C ARG A 188 -19.33 2.07 -4.71
N LYS A 189 -20.05 1.88 -3.60
CA LYS A 189 -20.15 0.59 -2.90
C LYS A 189 -20.69 -0.50 -3.82
N ASN A 190 -21.77 -0.23 -4.54
CA ASN A 190 -22.34 -1.21 -5.48
C ASN A 190 -21.35 -1.56 -6.62
N ASN A 191 -20.51 -0.62 -7.03
CA ASN A 191 -19.46 -0.90 -8.01
C ASN A 191 -18.36 -1.80 -7.41
N MET A 192 -17.94 -1.57 -6.16
CA MET A 192 -16.97 -2.42 -5.47
C MET A 192 -17.52 -3.83 -5.24
N VAL A 193 -18.77 -3.97 -4.81
CA VAL A 193 -19.43 -5.27 -4.65
C VAL A 193 -19.40 -6.05 -5.98
N ARG A 194 -19.77 -5.41 -7.10
CA ARG A 194 -19.70 -6.07 -8.41
C ARG A 194 -18.27 -6.42 -8.80
N PHE A 195 -17.34 -5.49 -8.63
CA PHE A 195 -15.93 -5.72 -8.98
C PHE A 195 -15.34 -6.91 -8.22
N TYR A 196 -15.57 -7.02 -6.92
CA TYR A 196 -14.99 -8.09 -6.11
C TYR A 196 -15.69 -9.44 -6.30
N ASN A 197 -16.99 -9.46 -6.60
CA ASN A 197 -17.66 -10.69 -7.05
C ASN A 197 -17.06 -11.19 -8.38
N ASP A 198 -16.94 -10.30 -9.37
CA ASP A 198 -16.29 -10.64 -10.66
C ASP A 198 -14.81 -11.03 -10.47
N TYR A 199 -14.12 -10.46 -9.48
CA TYR A 199 -12.75 -10.82 -9.15
C TYR A 199 -12.67 -12.23 -8.59
N ASN A 200 -13.55 -12.60 -7.64
CA ASN A 200 -13.62 -13.93 -7.05
C ASN A 200 -13.94 -15.02 -8.09
N GLU A 201 -14.74 -14.71 -9.12
CA GLU A 201 -15.00 -15.65 -10.22
C GLU A 201 -13.75 -15.92 -11.08
N ARG A 202 -12.83 -14.98 -11.14
CA ARG A 202 -11.63 -15.05 -12.02
C ARG A 202 -10.32 -15.31 -11.29
N HIS A 203 -10.32 -15.28 -9.95
CA HIS A 203 -9.12 -15.45 -9.15
C HIS A 203 -9.38 -16.44 -8.01
N SER A 204 -8.32 -17.11 -7.60
CA SER A 204 -8.34 -18.04 -6.46
C SER A 204 -7.05 -17.94 -5.67
N PHE A 205 -7.05 -18.51 -4.47
CA PHE A 205 -5.87 -18.54 -3.61
C PHE A 205 -4.61 -18.98 -4.37
N SER A 206 -3.54 -18.23 -4.19
CA SER A 206 -2.22 -18.52 -4.76
C SER A 206 -1.24 -18.86 -3.65
N GLU A 207 -0.81 -20.11 -3.59
CA GLU A 207 0.23 -20.57 -2.67
C GLU A 207 1.55 -19.83 -2.92
N VAL A 208 1.84 -19.51 -4.19
CA VAL A 208 3.02 -18.74 -4.56
C VAL A 208 2.98 -17.34 -3.98
N ARG A 209 1.84 -16.62 -4.09
CA ARG A 209 1.70 -15.29 -3.48
C ARG A 209 1.76 -15.35 -1.95
N PHE A 210 1.16 -16.36 -1.35
CA PHE A 210 1.22 -16.57 0.09
C PHE A 210 2.65 -16.87 0.57
N ASN A 211 3.44 -17.59 -0.20
CA ASN A 211 4.85 -17.81 0.08
C ASN A 211 5.65 -16.50 -0.04
N TYR A 212 5.39 -15.64 -1.03
CA TYR A 212 6.03 -14.32 -1.12
C TYR A 212 5.63 -13.39 0.01
N LEU A 213 4.38 -13.45 0.51
CA LEU A 213 4.00 -12.75 1.74
C LEU A 213 4.86 -13.21 2.93
N ARG A 214 5.03 -14.53 3.09
CA ARG A 214 5.90 -15.11 4.13
C ARG A 214 7.35 -14.62 3.99
N GLU A 215 7.90 -14.62 2.77
CA GLU A 215 9.27 -14.13 2.53
C GLU A 215 9.42 -12.64 2.88
N ILE A 216 8.43 -11.81 2.56
CA ILE A 216 8.41 -10.39 2.94
C ILE A 216 8.39 -10.26 4.47
N ILE A 217 7.55 -11.01 5.17
CA ILE A 217 7.50 -11.00 6.64
C ILE A 217 8.87 -11.35 7.22
N LEU A 218 9.49 -12.43 6.78
CA LEU A 218 10.79 -12.88 7.27
C LEU A 218 11.90 -11.87 6.97
N LEU A 219 11.91 -11.29 5.77
CA LEU A 219 12.83 -10.22 5.37
C LEU A 219 12.74 -9.00 6.32
N LEU A 220 11.53 -8.59 6.67
CA LEU A 220 11.29 -7.43 7.52
C LEU A 220 11.58 -7.73 9.00
N LYS A 221 11.26 -8.94 9.44
CA LYS A 221 11.53 -9.40 10.81
C LYS A 221 13.02 -9.40 11.17
N GLU A 222 13.90 -9.60 10.19
CA GLU A 222 15.35 -9.43 10.40
C GLU A 222 15.75 -7.99 10.77
N ARG A 223 14.89 -7.00 10.53
CA ARG A 223 15.12 -5.56 10.68
C ARG A 223 14.37 -4.93 11.83
N GLY A 224 13.30 -5.58 12.32
CA GLY A 224 12.49 -5.05 13.40
C GLY A 224 11.18 -5.80 13.60
N ASP A 225 10.27 -5.17 14.31
CA ASP A 225 8.94 -5.74 14.60
C ASP A 225 8.06 -5.72 13.35
N VAL A 226 7.30 -6.78 13.14
CA VAL A 226 6.33 -6.88 12.03
C VAL A 226 4.95 -7.10 12.60
N PHE A 227 4.01 -6.27 12.16
CA PHE A 227 2.59 -6.32 12.52
C PHE A 227 1.77 -6.66 11.28
N LEU A 228 1.22 -7.86 11.25
CA LEU A 228 0.34 -8.33 10.21
C LEU A 228 -1.10 -7.96 10.59
N ILE A 229 -1.84 -7.32 9.70
CA ILE A 229 -3.20 -6.90 9.99
C ILE A 229 -4.16 -7.17 8.83
N ARG A 230 -5.41 -7.43 9.16
CA ARG A 230 -6.55 -7.36 8.26
C ARG A 230 -7.33 -6.08 8.55
N MET A 231 -7.45 -5.22 7.56
CA MET A 231 -8.12 -3.93 7.71
C MET A 231 -9.64 -4.08 7.80
N PRO A 232 -10.35 -3.14 8.46
CA PRO A 232 -11.82 -3.17 8.51
C PRO A 232 -12.42 -2.98 7.12
N LEU A 233 -13.56 -3.64 6.90
CA LEU A 233 -14.39 -3.61 5.70
C LEU A 233 -15.85 -3.43 6.07
N SER A 234 -16.68 -2.90 5.14
CA SER A 234 -18.13 -2.98 5.29
C SER A 234 -18.60 -4.44 5.30
N ASP A 235 -19.77 -4.70 5.87
CA ASP A 235 -20.26 -6.09 6.03
C ASP A 235 -20.34 -6.80 4.69
N GLU A 236 -20.88 -6.15 3.67
CA GLU A 236 -21.07 -6.75 2.36
C GLU A 236 -19.72 -7.08 1.66
N ILE A 237 -18.71 -6.21 1.78
CA ILE A 237 -17.39 -6.47 1.20
C ILE A 237 -16.65 -7.55 2.01
N LEU A 238 -16.83 -7.58 3.33
CA LEU A 238 -16.25 -8.60 4.19
C LEU A 238 -16.83 -9.99 3.89
N GLU A 239 -18.13 -10.10 3.60
CA GLU A 239 -18.75 -11.35 3.16
C GLU A 239 -18.10 -11.86 1.86
N ILE A 240 -17.96 -11.01 0.85
CA ILE A 240 -17.32 -11.35 -0.43
C ILE A 240 -15.85 -11.76 -0.22
N GLU A 241 -15.13 -11.08 0.67
CA GLU A 241 -13.74 -11.44 0.98
C GLU A 241 -13.63 -12.80 1.67
N ASN A 242 -14.55 -13.10 2.60
CA ASN A 242 -14.58 -14.38 3.30
C ASN A 242 -14.96 -15.56 2.39
N GLU A 243 -15.71 -15.31 1.31
CA GLU A 243 -16.03 -16.31 0.29
C GLU A 243 -14.80 -16.63 -0.58
N ALA A 244 -13.92 -15.65 -0.83
CA ALA A 244 -12.75 -15.84 -1.69
C ALA A 244 -11.75 -16.85 -1.12
N ILE A 245 -11.52 -16.82 0.20
CA ILE A 245 -10.66 -17.79 0.91
C ILE A 245 -11.35 -18.18 2.22
N GLN A 246 -11.82 -19.41 2.29
CA GLN A 246 -12.42 -19.94 3.51
C GLN A 246 -11.40 -20.00 4.64
N GLU A 247 -11.85 -19.75 5.89
CA GLU A 247 -11.01 -19.73 7.09
C GLU A 247 -9.78 -18.79 6.95
N PHE A 248 -9.94 -17.65 6.26
CA PHE A 248 -8.84 -16.71 5.98
C PHE A 248 -8.09 -16.27 7.26
N ASN A 249 -8.80 -15.98 8.36
CA ASN A 249 -8.16 -15.63 9.63
C ASN A 249 -7.30 -16.78 10.18
N LYS A 250 -7.76 -18.03 10.09
CA LYS A 250 -7.00 -19.19 10.54
C LYS A 250 -5.70 -19.38 9.69
N LEU A 251 -5.78 -19.07 8.40
CA LEU A 251 -4.61 -19.08 7.52
C LEU A 251 -3.57 -18.03 7.97
N LEU A 252 -4.03 -16.81 8.31
CA LEU A 252 -3.15 -15.73 8.78
C LEU A 252 -2.62 -15.96 10.20
N ASP A 253 -3.43 -16.51 11.11
CA ASP A 253 -2.99 -16.93 12.45
C ASP A 253 -1.89 -17.99 12.35
N GLY A 254 -2.05 -18.95 11.45
CA GLY A 254 -1.02 -19.95 11.15
C GLY A 254 0.29 -19.32 10.67
N LEU A 255 0.21 -18.40 9.72
CA LEU A 255 1.36 -17.66 9.19
C LEU A 255 2.03 -16.81 10.28
N ALA A 256 1.26 -16.11 11.09
CA ALA A 256 1.76 -15.29 12.18
C ALA A 256 2.48 -16.15 13.25
N SER A 257 1.89 -17.29 13.61
CA SER A 257 2.49 -18.26 14.53
C SER A 257 3.80 -18.85 13.97
N GLU A 258 3.81 -19.26 12.70
CA GLU A 258 4.98 -19.81 12.01
C GLU A 258 6.14 -18.79 11.96
N THR A 259 5.82 -17.56 11.61
CA THR A 259 6.83 -16.50 11.44
C THR A 259 7.16 -15.77 12.75
N GLY A 260 6.37 -15.99 13.81
CA GLY A 260 6.52 -15.34 15.11
C GLY A 260 6.28 -13.83 15.06
N VAL A 261 5.28 -13.40 14.31
CA VAL A 261 4.81 -12.01 14.22
C VAL A 261 3.43 -11.87 14.84
N GLN A 262 3.01 -10.63 15.11
CA GLN A 262 1.65 -10.36 15.61
C GLN A 262 0.67 -10.24 14.47
N TYR A 263 -0.51 -10.86 14.63
CA TYR A 263 -1.64 -10.70 13.72
C TYR A 263 -2.86 -10.13 14.44
N LYS A 264 -3.60 -9.25 13.78
CA LYS A 264 -4.90 -8.76 14.25
C LYS A 264 -5.86 -8.54 13.09
N ASP A 265 -7.07 -9.11 13.21
CA ASP A 265 -8.23 -8.77 12.39
C ASP A 265 -9.00 -7.61 13.03
N PHE A 266 -9.04 -6.47 12.35
CA PHE A 266 -9.79 -5.31 12.81
C PHE A 266 -11.28 -5.35 12.43
N ASN A 267 -11.76 -6.43 11.81
CA ASN A 267 -13.18 -6.69 11.58
C ASN A 267 -13.89 -7.35 12.77
N GLU A 268 -13.15 -7.96 13.71
CA GLU A 268 -13.73 -8.70 14.85
C GLU A 268 -14.44 -7.80 15.87
N ASN A 269 -13.93 -6.59 16.09
CA ASN A 269 -14.49 -5.60 17.01
C ASN A 269 -14.87 -4.34 16.24
N LYS A 270 -15.99 -4.41 15.52
CA LYS A 270 -16.44 -3.33 14.63
C LYS A 270 -16.80 -2.08 15.43
N THR A 271 -15.85 -1.18 15.48
CA THR A 271 -16.15 0.24 15.68
C THR A 271 -16.92 0.70 14.44
N SER A 272 -17.83 1.67 14.58
CA SER A 272 -18.60 2.19 13.45
C SER A 272 -17.66 3.01 12.54
N PHE A 273 -16.97 2.33 11.62
CA PHE A 273 -16.20 2.98 10.57
C PHE A 273 -17.10 3.40 9.42
N PHE A 274 -16.84 4.54 8.84
CA PHE A 274 -17.45 5.01 7.61
C PHE A 274 -16.53 4.72 6.43
N PHE A 275 -17.13 4.31 5.32
CA PHE A 275 -16.43 3.94 4.10
C PHE A 275 -16.93 4.80 2.92
N GLU A 276 -16.03 5.19 2.04
CA GLU A 276 -16.37 5.93 0.82
C GLU A 276 -17.03 5.04 -0.25
N ASP A 277 -16.76 3.74 -0.19
CA ASP A 277 -17.20 2.76 -1.18
C ASP A 277 -17.37 1.32 -0.60
N GLY A 278 -17.38 1.19 0.70
CA GLY A 278 -17.43 -0.09 1.41
C GLY A 278 -16.06 -0.73 1.65
N LEU A 279 -15.02 -0.30 0.94
CA LEU A 279 -13.65 -0.82 1.01
C LEU A 279 -12.69 0.19 1.66
N HIS A 280 -12.75 1.45 1.25
CA HIS A 280 -11.85 2.51 1.69
C HIS A 280 -12.49 3.31 2.82
N LEU A 281 -11.74 3.49 3.91
CA LEU A 281 -12.14 4.33 5.04
C LEU A 281 -12.18 5.80 4.60
N ASP A 282 -13.19 6.55 5.08
CA ASP A 282 -13.15 8.01 4.99
C ASP A 282 -12.03 8.59 5.85
N THR A 283 -11.68 9.86 5.69
CA THR A 283 -10.57 10.49 6.43
C THR A 283 -10.78 10.43 7.95
N LYS A 284 -11.99 10.58 8.46
CA LYS A 284 -12.26 10.51 9.91
C LYS A 284 -12.04 9.10 10.44
N SER A 285 -12.54 8.11 9.73
CA SER A 285 -12.35 6.70 10.09
C SER A 285 -10.88 6.29 9.95
N SER A 286 -10.15 6.84 8.98
CA SER A 286 -8.69 6.62 8.81
C SER A 286 -7.89 7.18 10.00
N ILE A 287 -8.25 8.37 10.51
CA ILE A 287 -7.68 8.94 11.73
C ILE A 287 -7.94 8.01 12.92
N PHE A 288 -9.20 7.58 13.07
CA PHE A 288 -9.60 6.71 14.18
C PHE A 288 -8.88 5.37 14.12
N PHE A 289 -8.89 4.73 12.94
CA PHE A 289 -8.21 3.45 12.72
C PHE A 289 -6.70 3.54 12.96
N SER A 290 -6.04 4.60 12.50
CA SER A 290 -4.61 4.80 12.71
C SER A 290 -4.25 4.96 14.18
N ASN A 291 -5.11 5.61 15.00
CA ASN A 291 -4.93 5.69 16.45
C ASN A 291 -5.15 4.32 17.13
N ASP A 292 -6.16 3.55 16.73
CA ASP A 292 -6.42 2.23 17.28
C ASP A 292 -5.29 1.24 16.95
N LEU A 293 -4.78 1.31 15.73
CA LEU A 293 -3.60 0.56 15.29
C LEU A 293 -2.35 0.93 16.10
N ALA A 294 -2.10 2.23 16.31
CA ALA A 294 -0.96 2.70 17.12
C ALA A 294 -1.09 2.24 18.58
N LYS A 295 -2.30 2.29 19.14
CA LYS A 295 -2.56 1.79 20.48
C LYS A 295 -2.26 0.28 20.59
N TRP A 296 -2.78 -0.53 19.68
CA TRP A 296 -2.52 -1.97 19.67
C TRP A 296 -1.01 -2.30 19.61
N ILE A 297 -0.26 -1.60 18.75
CA ILE A 297 1.20 -1.75 18.66
C ILE A 297 1.89 -1.37 19.99
N SER A 298 1.47 -0.27 20.62
CA SER A 298 2.01 0.20 21.90
C SER A 298 1.72 -0.77 23.04
N ASP A 299 0.50 -1.28 23.12
CA ASP A 299 0.07 -2.25 24.15
C ASP A 299 0.92 -3.53 24.03
N PHE A 300 1.08 -4.06 22.82
CA PHE A 300 1.94 -5.23 22.58
C PHE A 300 3.40 -5.02 23.04
N LYS A 301 4.00 -3.87 22.73
CA LYS A 301 5.39 -3.58 23.15
C LYS A 301 5.50 -3.47 24.65
N SER A 302 4.54 -2.83 25.32
CA SER A 302 4.52 -2.72 26.77
C SER A 302 4.44 -4.09 27.47
N GLU A 303 3.63 -5.01 26.95
CA GLU A 303 3.52 -6.37 27.46
C GLU A 303 4.81 -7.19 27.27
N THR A 304 5.51 -6.95 26.14
CA THR A 304 6.74 -7.66 25.80
C THR A 304 7.87 -7.20 26.71
N ASP A 305 8.03 -5.89 26.92
CA ASP A 305 9.06 -5.33 27.80
C ASP A 305 8.87 -5.75 29.26
N TYR A 306 7.62 -5.95 29.71
CA TYR A 306 7.31 -6.43 31.08
C TYR A 306 7.67 -7.90 31.29
N LYS A 307 7.70 -8.72 30.25
CA LYS A 307 8.06 -10.16 30.34
C LYS A 307 9.57 -10.41 30.37
N PHE A 308 10.37 -9.45 29.98
CA PHE A 308 11.84 -9.57 29.90
C PHE A 308 12.59 -8.78 30.98
N ASN A 309 11.90 -8.01 31.84
CA ASN A 309 12.41 -7.37 33.05
C ASN A 309 11.96 -8.13 34.30
#